data_c9296ef7a28b3528de46a44a0ef628c4
#
_entry.id   c9296ef7a28b3528de46a44a0ef628c4
#
_cell.length_a   1.000
_cell.length_b   1.000
_cell.length_c   1.000
_cell.angle_alpha   90.00
_cell.angle_beta   90.00
_cell.angle_gamma   90.00
#
_symmetry.space_group_name_H-M   'P 1'
#
loop_
_entity.id
_entity.type
_entity.pdbx_description
1 polymer ?
#
loop_
_entity_poly.entity_id
_entity_poly.type
_entity_poly.pdbx_seq_one_letter_code
_entity_poly.pdbx_strand_id
1 'polypeptide(L)'
;MAEEKFSRQTAPSEVFIGSIPCGPAETIEAQVADYVQLPVSIFGNDKYFLLRTTGNSMIGAGIEEGDTVVVKKQETAEAGELIVALTDEGNTLKRLLYDQELKRYYLHPENPELEDIYPDVIRVQGIVKFIIKPL
;
A
#
# COMPACT_ATOMS: atom_id res chain seq x y z
N MET A 1 15.16 -5.72 -26.12
CA MET A 1 15.99 -6.67 -25.47
C MET A 1 15.75 -6.71 -23.97
N ALA A 2 15.91 -5.63 -23.29
CA ALA A 2 15.76 -5.64 -21.84
C ALA A 2 14.39 -6.08 -21.39
N GLU A 3 13.36 -5.63 -22.04
CA GLU A 3 11.99 -6.00 -21.68
C GLU A 3 11.73 -7.48 -21.87
N GLU A 4 12.21 -7.99 -22.97
CA GLU A 4 12.05 -9.41 -23.24
C GLU A 4 12.79 -10.26 -22.24
N LYS A 5 13.94 -9.79 -21.79
CA LYS A 5 14.64 -10.44 -20.71
C LYS A 5 13.86 -10.44 -19.45
N PHE A 6 13.25 -9.32 -19.11
CA PHE A 6 12.45 -9.26 -17.91
C PHE A 6 11.31 -10.26 -17.94
N SER A 7 10.58 -10.31 -19.04
CA SER A 7 9.45 -11.21 -19.12
C SER A 7 9.82 -12.66 -19.12
N ARG A 8 11.00 -13.00 -19.58
CA ARG A 8 11.38 -14.40 -19.70
C ARG A 8 12.25 -14.92 -18.59
N GLN A 9 13.12 -14.09 -18.07
CA GLN A 9 14.00 -14.53 -17.02
C GLN A 9 13.30 -14.75 -15.72
N THR A 10 12.21 -14.08 -15.59
CA THR A 10 11.49 -14.16 -14.38
C THR A 10 10.12 -14.47 -14.79
N ALA A 11 9.64 -15.59 -14.45
CA ALA A 11 8.22 -15.77 -14.52
C ALA A 11 7.62 -14.52 -13.84
N PRO A 12 7.33 -13.46 -14.58
CA PRO A 12 6.91 -12.24 -13.93
C PRO A 12 5.62 -12.52 -13.22
N SER A 13 5.57 -12.09 -12.00
CA SER A 13 4.37 -12.22 -11.23
C SER A 13 3.32 -11.35 -11.87
N GLU A 14 2.17 -11.92 -12.10
CA GLU A 14 1.01 -11.11 -12.43
C GLU A 14 0.71 -10.27 -11.22
N VAL A 15 0.54 -8.98 -11.44
CA VAL A 15 0.28 -8.06 -10.35
C VAL A 15 -1.17 -7.61 -10.43
N PHE A 16 -1.82 -7.78 -9.31
CA PHE A 16 -3.20 -7.37 -9.14
C PHE A 16 -3.27 -5.86 -9.01
N ILE A 17 -4.18 -5.23 -9.74
CA ILE A 17 -4.42 -3.80 -9.64
C ILE A 17 -5.80 -3.59 -9.03
N GLY A 18 -5.82 -2.91 -7.91
CA GLY A 18 -7.04 -2.57 -7.20
C GLY A 18 -7.09 -1.11 -6.83
N SER A 19 -7.99 -0.77 -5.96
CA SER A 19 -8.10 0.57 -5.40
C SER A 19 -8.14 0.49 -3.89
N ILE A 20 -7.54 1.48 -3.24
CA ILE A 20 -7.57 1.57 -1.79
C ILE A 20 -7.77 3.03 -1.38
N PRO A 21 -8.63 3.30 -0.41
CA PRO A 21 -8.80 4.65 0.07
C PRO A 21 -7.63 5.07 0.94
N CYS A 22 -7.24 6.32 0.79
CA CYS A 22 -6.37 7.00 1.72
C CYS A 22 -7.17 7.96 2.58
N GLY A 23 -8.41 7.64 2.85
CA GLY A 23 -9.28 8.39 3.73
C GLY A 23 -9.60 7.57 4.98
N PRO A 24 -10.71 7.83 5.63
CA PRO A 24 -11.20 6.93 6.68
C PRO A 24 -11.30 5.52 6.15
N ALA A 25 -11.04 4.55 7.01
CA ALA A 25 -11.10 3.16 6.59
C ALA A 25 -12.53 2.82 6.16
N GLU A 26 -12.65 2.22 5.01
CA GLU A 26 -13.94 1.81 4.47
C GLU A 26 -13.88 0.35 4.09
N THR A 27 -15.02 -0.30 4.10
CA THR A 27 -15.10 -1.66 3.59
C THR A 27 -14.96 -1.61 2.08
N ILE A 28 -13.84 -2.07 1.58
CA ILE A 28 -13.60 -2.07 0.15
C ILE A 28 -13.38 -3.49 -0.29
N GLU A 29 -14.12 -3.86 -1.30
CA GLU A 29 -13.76 -5.02 -2.06
C GLU A 29 -12.68 -4.59 -3.02
N ALA A 30 -11.50 -5.12 -2.86
CA ALA A 30 -10.44 -4.90 -3.81
C ALA A 30 -10.94 -5.47 -5.14
N GLN A 31 -11.18 -4.59 -6.08
CA GLN A 31 -11.60 -5.02 -7.41
C GLN A 31 -10.35 -5.20 -8.25
N VAL A 32 -10.23 -6.39 -8.80
CA VAL A 32 -9.17 -6.65 -9.77
C VAL A 32 -9.50 -5.86 -11.02
N ALA A 33 -8.72 -4.82 -11.28
CA ALA A 33 -8.89 -4.03 -12.49
C ALA A 33 -8.12 -4.65 -13.65
N ASP A 34 -6.90 -5.11 -13.39
CA ASP A 34 -6.05 -5.67 -14.43
C ASP A 34 -4.84 -6.33 -13.79
N TYR A 35 -4.05 -7.02 -14.61
CA TYR A 35 -2.78 -7.60 -14.21
C TYR A 35 -1.69 -7.01 -15.08
N VAL A 36 -0.57 -6.66 -14.46
CA VAL A 36 0.60 -6.17 -15.18
C VAL A 36 1.82 -6.97 -14.75
N GLN A 37 2.80 -7.03 -15.62
CA GLN A 37 4.06 -7.68 -15.33
C GLN A 37 5.07 -6.63 -14.92
N LEU A 38 5.78 -6.88 -13.82
CA LEU A 38 6.80 -5.95 -13.33
C LEU A 38 8.18 -6.50 -13.60
N PRO A 39 9.11 -5.66 -14.08
CA PRO A 39 10.49 -6.10 -14.32
C PRO A 39 11.19 -6.49 -13.03
N VAL A 40 11.75 -7.68 -12.99
CA VAL A 40 12.47 -8.16 -11.81
C VAL A 40 13.72 -7.34 -11.52
N SER A 41 14.32 -6.77 -12.55
CA SER A 41 15.49 -5.92 -12.36
C SER A 41 15.21 -4.69 -11.51
N ILE A 42 13.94 -4.27 -11.44
CA ILE A 42 13.53 -3.11 -10.66
C ILE A 42 12.86 -3.55 -9.37
N PHE A 43 11.99 -4.54 -9.45
CA PHE A 43 11.11 -4.91 -8.34
C PHE A 43 11.53 -6.20 -7.62
N GLY A 44 12.50 -6.94 -8.16
CA GLY A 44 12.90 -8.20 -7.58
C GLY A 44 11.89 -9.30 -7.84
N ASN A 45 12.03 -10.40 -7.10
CA ASN A 45 11.17 -11.58 -7.23
C ASN A 45 10.04 -11.61 -6.21
N ASP A 46 9.89 -10.58 -5.42
CA ASP A 46 8.82 -10.51 -4.44
C ASP A 46 7.47 -10.37 -5.11
N LYS A 47 6.45 -10.71 -4.38
CA LYS A 47 5.08 -10.54 -4.87
C LYS A 47 4.62 -9.12 -4.58
N TYR A 48 4.07 -8.48 -5.59
CA TYR A 48 3.57 -7.12 -5.49
C TYR A 48 2.13 -7.05 -5.99
N PHE A 49 1.43 -6.06 -5.52
CA PHE A 49 0.18 -5.66 -6.12
C PHE A 49 0.14 -4.14 -6.22
N LEU A 50 -0.64 -3.64 -7.16
CA LEU A 50 -0.76 -2.22 -7.41
C LEU A 50 -2.12 -1.74 -6.97
N LEU A 51 -2.13 -0.61 -6.28
CA LEU A 51 -3.37 0.00 -5.81
C LEU A 51 -3.42 1.44 -6.25
N ARG A 52 -4.55 1.84 -6.79
CA ARG A 52 -4.79 3.25 -7.09
C ARG A 52 -5.39 3.89 -5.85
N THR A 53 -4.82 5.02 -5.45
CA THR A 53 -5.22 5.67 -4.22
C THR A 53 -6.35 6.67 -4.45
N THR A 54 -7.20 6.80 -3.45
CA THR A 54 -8.24 7.82 -3.40
C THR A 54 -8.14 8.55 -2.06
N GLY A 55 -8.58 9.79 -2.03
CA GLY A 55 -8.53 10.59 -0.81
C GLY A 55 -7.19 11.29 -0.62
N ASN A 56 -7.06 11.98 0.51
CA ASN A 56 -5.93 12.86 0.76
C ASN A 56 -5.21 12.60 2.08
N SER A 57 -5.46 11.48 2.73
CA SER A 57 -4.90 11.24 4.06
C SER A 57 -3.38 11.04 4.07
N MET A 58 -2.77 10.84 2.91
CA MET A 58 -1.35 10.55 2.81
C MET A 58 -0.59 11.58 1.96
N ILE A 59 -1.14 12.77 1.80
CA ILE A 59 -0.49 13.82 0.99
C ILE A 59 0.86 14.25 1.55
N GLY A 60 1.04 14.20 2.87
CA GLY A 60 2.32 14.52 3.48
C GLY A 60 3.41 13.51 3.19
N ALA A 61 3.04 12.31 2.78
CA ALA A 61 3.99 11.28 2.31
C ALA A 61 4.20 11.32 0.80
N GLY A 62 3.62 12.30 0.12
CA GLY A 62 3.74 12.43 -1.33
C GLY A 62 2.76 11.57 -2.10
N ILE A 63 1.73 11.05 -1.46
CA ILE A 63 0.72 10.22 -2.14
C ILE A 63 -0.55 11.04 -2.33
N GLU A 64 -0.87 11.31 -3.58
CA GLU A 64 -2.04 12.10 -3.94
C GLU A 64 -3.11 11.21 -4.56
N GLU A 65 -4.34 11.70 -4.57
CA GLU A 65 -5.43 10.97 -5.20
C GLU A 65 -5.11 10.67 -6.66
N GLY A 66 -5.34 9.43 -7.06
CA GLY A 66 -5.05 8.99 -8.41
C GLY A 66 -3.66 8.41 -8.60
N ASP A 67 -2.78 8.54 -7.60
CA ASP A 67 -1.48 7.89 -7.66
C ASP A 67 -1.63 6.38 -7.57
N THR A 68 -0.66 5.67 -8.12
CA THR A 68 -0.60 4.22 -7.99
C THR A 68 0.53 3.87 -7.04
N VAL A 69 0.24 3.08 -6.03
CA VAL A 69 1.27 2.58 -5.12
C VAL A 69 1.57 1.13 -5.45
N VAL A 70 2.86 0.80 -5.41
CA VAL A 70 3.33 -0.56 -5.60
C VAL A 70 3.58 -1.15 -4.22
N VAL A 71 2.82 -2.16 -3.88
CA VAL A 71 2.78 -2.73 -2.54
C VAL A 71 3.42 -4.11 -2.56
N LYS A 72 4.43 -4.30 -1.73
CA LYS A 72 5.02 -5.62 -1.53
C LYS A 72 4.10 -6.41 -0.60
N LYS A 73 3.67 -7.56 -1.07
CA LYS A 73 2.81 -8.43 -0.27
C LYS A 73 3.59 -8.99 0.91
N GLN A 74 3.14 -8.68 2.11
CA GLN A 74 3.84 -9.04 3.34
C GLN A 74 2.88 -8.92 4.52
N GLU A 75 2.99 -9.84 5.46
CA GLU A 75 2.07 -9.86 6.62
C GLU A 75 2.63 -9.16 7.84
N THR A 76 3.89 -8.76 7.80
CA THR A 76 4.54 -8.07 8.92
C THR A 76 5.05 -6.72 8.48
N ALA A 77 5.15 -5.80 9.41
CA ALA A 77 5.69 -4.47 9.16
C ALA A 77 6.29 -3.91 10.45
N GLU A 78 7.19 -2.96 10.28
CA GLU A 78 7.79 -2.25 11.39
C GLU A 78 7.19 -0.86 11.52
N ALA A 79 7.23 -0.31 12.71
CA ALA A 79 6.80 1.06 12.93
C ALA A 79 7.59 2.01 12.03
N GLY A 80 6.89 2.96 11.43
CA GLY A 80 7.47 3.90 10.48
C GLY A 80 7.21 3.56 9.03
N GLU A 81 6.77 2.35 8.73
CA GLU A 81 6.48 1.94 7.35
C GLU A 81 5.09 2.35 6.90
N LEU A 82 4.97 2.65 5.61
CA LEU A 82 3.67 2.87 4.99
C LEU A 82 3.09 1.51 4.63
N ILE A 83 1.91 1.22 5.16
CA ILE A 83 1.31 -0.10 4.99
C ILE A 83 -0.09 -0.01 4.39
N VAL A 84 -0.48 -1.09 3.77
CA VAL A 84 -1.87 -1.38 3.47
C VAL A 84 -2.35 -2.30 4.57
N ALA A 85 -3.37 -1.89 5.29
CA ALA A 85 -3.88 -2.63 6.43
C ALA A 85 -5.35 -2.93 6.29
N LEU A 86 -5.74 -4.11 6.74
CA LEU A 86 -7.14 -4.45 6.95
C LEU A 86 -7.44 -4.21 8.42
N THR A 87 -8.45 -3.41 8.67
CA THR A 87 -8.90 -3.10 10.03
C THR A 87 -10.34 -3.57 10.22
N ASP A 88 -10.84 -3.44 11.43
CA ASP A 88 -12.25 -3.70 11.72
C ASP A 88 -13.19 -2.75 10.96
N GLU A 89 -12.67 -1.66 10.42
CA GLU A 89 -13.45 -0.71 9.61
C GLU A 89 -13.16 -0.81 8.12
N GLY A 90 -12.35 -1.77 7.69
CA GLY A 90 -12.01 -2.01 6.30
C GLY A 90 -10.55 -1.77 5.97
N ASN A 91 -10.24 -1.75 4.68
CA ASN A 91 -8.87 -1.56 4.20
C ASN A 91 -8.51 -0.07 4.16
N THR A 92 -7.25 0.22 4.47
CA THR A 92 -6.73 1.58 4.39
C THR A 92 -5.23 1.57 4.17
N LEU A 93 -4.70 2.71 3.73
CA LEU A 93 -3.26 2.94 3.57
C LEU A 93 -2.87 4.05 4.53
N LYS A 94 -1.96 3.74 5.44
CA LYS A 94 -1.52 4.66 6.48
C LYS A 94 -0.10 4.33 6.88
N ARG A 95 0.50 5.20 7.68
CA ARG A 95 1.78 4.90 8.32
C ARG A 95 1.52 4.12 9.59
N LEU A 96 2.23 3.01 9.77
CA LEU A 96 2.15 2.23 10.99
C LEU A 96 3.07 2.87 12.02
N LEU A 97 2.55 3.19 13.19
CA LEU A 97 3.34 3.70 14.29
C LEU A 97 3.04 2.93 15.57
N TYR A 98 3.90 3.07 16.56
CA TYR A 98 3.74 2.41 17.84
C TYR A 98 3.59 3.44 18.95
N ASP A 99 2.55 3.29 19.77
CA ASP A 99 2.28 4.17 20.89
C ASP A 99 2.92 3.57 22.15
N GLN A 100 3.95 4.25 22.67
CA GLN A 100 4.70 3.76 23.82
C GLN A 100 3.87 3.76 25.12
N GLU A 101 2.95 4.70 25.23
CA GLU A 101 2.12 4.80 26.45
C GLU A 101 1.03 3.73 26.46
N LEU A 102 0.34 3.56 25.34
CA LEU A 102 -0.71 2.58 25.21
C LEU A 102 -0.17 1.18 24.90
N LYS A 103 1.11 1.11 24.53
CA LYS A 103 1.79 -0.15 24.17
C LYS A 103 1.06 -0.89 23.07
N ARG A 104 0.70 -0.16 22.02
CA ARG A 104 0.00 -0.74 20.87
C ARG A 104 0.36 -0.01 19.60
N TYR A 105 0.16 -0.68 18.49
CA TYR A 105 0.29 -0.06 17.17
C TYR A 105 -0.95 0.75 16.84
N TYR A 106 -0.76 1.78 16.03
CA TYR A 106 -1.84 2.58 15.51
C TYR A 106 -1.52 3.04 14.10
N LEU A 107 -2.50 3.63 13.43
CA LEU A 107 -2.40 4.08 12.05
C LEU A 107 -2.39 5.60 12.02
N HIS A 108 -1.38 6.14 11.35
CA HIS A 108 -1.13 7.57 11.31
C HIS A 108 -1.34 8.09 9.89
N PRO A 109 -2.30 8.99 9.65
CA PRO A 109 -2.41 9.66 8.37
C PRO A 109 -1.30 10.70 8.23
N GLU A 110 -0.74 10.82 7.03
CA GLU A 110 0.23 11.86 6.74
C GLU A 110 -0.48 13.11 6.25
N ASN A 111 -1.37 13.62 7.09
CA ASN A 111 -2.16 14.80 6.82
C ASN A 111 -2.50 15.44 8.16
N PRO A 112 -1.99 16.65 8.45
CA PRO A 112 -2.18 17.26 9.76
C PRO A 112 -3.64 17.60 10.10
N GLU A 113 -4.53 17.57 9.11
CA GLU A 113 -5.94 17.81 9.35
C GLU A 113 -6.69 16.56 9.81
N LEU A 114 -6.03 15.40 9.79
CA LEU A 114 -6.65 14.13 10.15
C LEU A 114 -6.04 13.58 11.42
N GLU A 115 -6.83 12.81 12.15
CA GLU A 115 -6.42 12.24 13.42
C GLU A 115 -5.88 10.82 13.27
N ASP A 116 -5.04 10.42 14.21
CA ASP A 116 -4.56 9.05 14.31
C ASP A 116 -5.73 8.10 14.57
N ILE A 117 -5.58 6.89 14.08
CA ILE A 117 -6.62 5.87 14.18
C ILE A 117 -6.09 4.72 15.02
N TYR A 118 -6.87 4.32 16.02
CA TYR A 118 -6.54 3.22 16.91
C TYR A 118 -7.56 2.09 16.74
N PRO A 119 -7.51 1.36 15.63
CA PRO A 119 -8.48 0.30 15.40
C PRO A 119 -8.22 -0.90 16.30
N ASP A 120 -9.26 -1.68 16.57
CA ASP A 120 -9.13 -2.88 17.38
C ASP A 120 -8.28 -3.93 16.69
N VAL A 121 -8.33 -3.98 15.38
CA VAL A 121 -7.59 -4.95 14.57
C VAL A 121 -6.80 -4.22 13.50
N ILE A 122 -5.51 -4.55 13.39
CA ILE A 122 -4.65 -4.10 12.29
C ILE A 122 -4.01 -5.34 11.70
N ARG A 123 -4.36 -5.67 10.46
CA ARG A 123 -3.74 -6.79 9.74
C ARG A 123 -2.97 -6.23 8.57
N VAL A 124 -1.66 -6.39 8.59
CA VAL A 124 -0.80 -5.91 7.52
C VAL A 124 -1.04 -6.76 6.28
N GLN A 125 -1.33 -6.11 5.16
CA GLN A 125 -1.51 -6.77 3.87
C GLN A 125 -0.27 -6.59 3.00
N GLY A 126 0.45 -5.51 3.19
CA GLY A 126 1.66 -5.24 2.46
C GLY A 126 2.27 -3.90 2.83
N ILE A 127 3.45 -3.67 2.28
CA ILE A 127 4.23 -2.47 2.53
C ILE A 127 4.37 -1.70 1.22
N VAL A 128 4.10 -0.40 1.25
CA VAL A 128 4.26 0.46 0.08
C VAL A 128 5.75 0.64 -0.19
N LYS A 129 6.18 0.25 -1.39
CA LYS A 129 7.57 0.34 -1.79
C LYS A 129 7.83 1.41 -2.85
N PHE A 130 6.85 1.69 -3.70
CA PHE A 130 7.00 2.66 -4.77
C PHE A 130 5.71 3.42 -4.97
N ILE A 131 5.85 4.63 -5.46
CA ILE A 131 4.72 5.46 -5.87
C ILE A 131 4.91 5.79 -7.34
N ILE A 132 3.88 5.57 -8.13
CA ILE A 132 3.89 5.92 -9.55
C ILE A 132 2.95 7.10 -9.73
N LYS A 133 3.51 8.20 -10.20
CA LYS A 133 2.78 9.44 -10.45
C LYS A 133 2.82 9.80 -11.92
N PRO A 134 1.69 10.24 -12.49
CA PRO A 134 1.75 10.84 -13.81
C PRO A 134 2.47 12.19 -13.71
N LEU A 135 3.12 12.56 -14.78
CA LEU A 135 3.77 13.88 -14.85
C LEU A 135 2.73 14.98 -15.04
#